data_ade35bfffd9ef28a2032dfe1509325df
#
_entry.id   ade35bfffd9ef28a2032dfe1509325df
#
_cell.length_a   1.000
_cell.length_b   1.000
_cell.length_c   1.000
_cell.angle_alpha   90.00
_cell.angle_beta   90.00
_cell.angle_gamma   90.00
#
_symmetry.space_group_name_H-M   'P 1'
#
loop_
_entity.id
_entity.type
_entity.pdbx_description
1 polymer ?
#
loop_
_entity_poly.entity_id
_entity_poly.type
_entity_poly.pdbx_seq_one_letter_code
_entity_poly.pdbx_strand_id
1 'polypeptide(L)'
;MDWLQEVGEYFPHRTRNFWPRQISQIIICERHKILYSPIGKYACTSLKNMMVDLSEVAHRDIIFKFGVHRVTDLFNTGMQLIDHEFDTVSKVMCSDEFYKFAVVREPISRTISAYTEKFLVNRNAPGNILHTIETIRSVRGQSKVDTHYGISFREFVNYLLSANAIDLDPHWGPQFYSLGGVDRYNDVFCMEHLDQLAARLSERTGQSIRLGKDNMSLVREATPSDTMPGRYVDKLPPELDALGSICTSDFMAPDLVARLQNYFSED
;
A
#
# COMPACT_ATOMS: atom_id res chain seq x y z
N MET A 1 -24.62 7.67 -15.27
CA MET A 1 -23.70 8.79 -14.95
C MET A 1 -22.34 8.20 -14.74
N ASP A 2 -21.30 8.78 -15.32
CA ASP A 2 -19.92 8.32 -15.04
C ASP A 2 -19.60 8.62 -13.58
N TRP A 3 -18.95 7.68 -12.87
CA TRP A 3 -18.60 7.85 -11.46
C TRP A 3 -17.75 9.10 -11.19
N LEU A 4 -16.91 9.49 -12.15
CA LEU A 4 -16.11 10.73 -12.06
C LEU A 4 -17.00 11.97 -12.01
N GLN A 5 -18.07 11.99 -12.81
CA GLN A 5 -19.02 13.09 -12.82
C GLN A 5 -19.81 13.14 -11.52
N GLU A 6 -20.27 11.99 -11.01
CA GLU A 6 -21.01 11.94 -9.74
C GLU A 6 -20.16 12.39 -8.55
N VAL A 7 -18.90 11.95 -8.46
CA VAL A 7 -17.99 12.42 -7.38
C VAL A 7 -17.65 13.90 -7.55
N GLY A 8 -17.52 14.37 -8.79
CA GLY A 8 -17.23 15.78 -9.11
C GLY A 8 -18.30 16.77 -8.69
N GLU A 9 -19.54 16.30 -8.41
CA GLU A 9 -20.61 17.14 -7.83
C GLU A 9 -20.34 17.49 -6.35
N TYR A 10 -19.57 16.72 -5.64
CA TYR A 10 -19.30 16.86 -4.22
C TYR A 10 -17.89 17.36 -3.92
N PHE A 11 -16.92 16.95 -4.75
CA PHE A 11 -15.50 17.26 -4.55
C PHE A 11 -14.87 17.80 -5.84
N PRO A 12 -14.13 18.92 -5.78
CA PRO A 12 -13.42 19.42 -6.95
C PRO A 12 -12.32 18.43 -7.37
N HIS A 13 -12.07 18.34 -8.67
CA HIS A 13 -10.93 17.59 -9.19
C HIS A 13 -9.63 18.16 -8.63
N ARG A 14 -8.72 17.27 -8.25
CA ARG A 14 -7.40 17.68 -7.76
C ARG A 14 -6.58 18.29 -8.90
N THR A 15 -6.05 19.48 -8.66
CA THR A 15 -5.01 20.04 -9.51
C THR A 15 -3.69 19.33 -9.19
N ARG A 16 -2.97 18.87 -10.22
CA ARG A 16 -1.69 18.19 -10.04
C ARG A 16 -0.66 19.19 -9.50
N ASN A 17 -0.28 19.04 -8.24
CA ASN A 17 0.84 19.72 -7.63
C ASN A 17 2.02 18.75 -7.54
N PHE A 18 3.24 19.25 -7.79
CA PHE A 18 4.47 18.48 -7.66
C PHE A 18 4.89 18.41 -6.18
N TRP A 19 4.28 17.49 -5.45
CA TRP A 19 4.67 17.21 -4.07
C TRP A 19 5.57 15.98 -4.00
N PRO A 20 6.58 15.97 -3.09
CA PRO A 20 7.33 14.75 -2.81
C PRO A 20 6.39 13.60 -2.45
N ARG A 21 6.72 12.41 -2.92
CA ARG A 21 5.91 11.20 -2.71
C ARG A 21 5.61 10.95 -1.23
N GLN A 22 6.59 11.21 -0.37
CA GLN A 22 6.50 11.04 1.08
C GLN A 22 5.43 11.94 1.75
N ILE A 23 4.98 12.97 1.07
CA ILE A 23 3.98 13.92 1.57
C ILE A 23 2.64 13.73 0.86
N SER A 24 2.67 13.40 -0.44
CA SER A 24 1.49 13.40 -1.30
C SER A 24 0.38 12.43 -0.86
N GLN A 25 0.71 11.41 -0.07
CA GLN A 25 -0.24 10.39 0.37
C GLN A 25 -0.65 10.55 1.84
N ILE A 26 -0.01 11.46 2.59
CA ILE A 26 -0.32 11.63 4.02
C ILE A 26 -1.76 12.10 4.21
N ILE A 27 -2.49 11.39 5.05
CA ILE A 27 -3.87 11.72 5.44
C ILE A 27 -3.84 12.54 6.72
N ILE A 28 -4.60 13.62 6.74
CA ILE A 28 -4.77 14.50 7.90
C ILE A 28 -6.17 14.33 8.51
N CYS A 29 -6.23 14.24 9.83
CA CYS A 29 -7.42 14.46 10.63
C CYS A 29 -7.20 15.66 11.54
N GLU A 30 -7.63 16.83 11.11
CA GLU A 30 -7.44 18.09 11.87
C GLU A 30 -8.15 18.07 13.22
N ARG A 31 -9.34 17.48 13.27
CA ARG A 31 -10.18 17.38 14.47
C ARG A 31 -9.43 16.73 15.64
N HIS A 32 -8.74 15.63 15.39
CA HIS A 32 -8.02 14.89 16.41
C HIS A 32 -6.51 15.11 16.38
N LYS A 33 -6.03 16.03 15.52
CA LYS A 33 -4.61 16.32 15.32
C LYS A 33 -3.82 15.02 15.02
N ILE A 34 -4.23 14.30 13.98
CA ILE A 34 -3.61 13.03 13.58
C ILE A 34 -3.13 13.14 12.13
N LEU A 35 -1.91 12.64 11.87
CA LEU A 35 -1.38 12.40 10.54
C LEU A 35 -1.11 10.91 10.37
N TYR A 36 -1.64 10.34 9.31
CA TYR A 36 -1.38 8.96 8.90
C TYR A 36 -0.60 8.93 7.59
N SER A 37 0.56 8.31 7.58
CA SER A 37 1.35 8.07 6.37
C SER A 37 1.04 6.68 5.81
N PRO A 38 0.22 6.56 4.76
CA PRO A 38 -0.11 5.27 4.17
C PRO A 38 1.05 4.74 3.34
N ILE A 39 1.39 3.48 3.56
CA ILE A 39 2.33 2.72 2.73
C ILE A 39 1.55 1.60 2.05
N GLY A 40 1.79 1.34 0.78
CA GLY A 40 1.07 0.31 0.02
C GLY A 40 1.20 -1.08 0.63
N LYS A 41 0.13 -1.89 0.60
CA LYS A 41 0.02 -3.27 1.09
C LYS A 41 -0.13 -3.45 2.62
N TYR A 42 -0.64 -2.43 3.35
CA TYR A 42 -0.78 -2.41 4.81
C TYR A 42 -2.18 -1.99 5.25
N ALA A 43 -3.18 -2.82 5.19
CA ALA A 43 -4.53 -2.44 5.62
C ALA A 43 -4.92 -0.98 5.21
N CYS A 44 -4.29 -0.46 4.14
CA CYS A 44 -4.33 0.95 3.74
C CYS A 44 -5.77 1.41 3.53
N THR A 45 -6.62 0.56 2.97
CA THR A 45 -8.04 0.84 2.76
C THR A 45 -8.77 0.99 4.10
N SER A 46 -8.59 0.06 5.03
CA SER A 46 -9.23 0.09 6.35
C SER A 46 -8.77 1.29 7.17
N LEU A 47 -7.46 1.59 7.14
CA LEU A 47 -6.91 2.75 7.84
C LEU A 47 -7.36 4.08 7.19
N LYS A 48 -7.39 4.17 5.87
CA LYS A 48 -7.94 5.35 5.18
C LYS A 48 -9.42 5.52 5.50
N ASN A 49 -10.22 4.45 5.50
CA ASN A 49 -11.64 4.51 5.88
C ASN A 49 -11.83 4.98 7.33
N MET A 50 -11.03 4.46 8.26
CA MET A 50 -11.01 4.92 9.65
C MET A 50 -10.69 6.42 9.73
N MET A 51 -9.71 6.90 8.96
CA MET A 51 -9.38 8.33 8.93
C MET A 51 -10.52 9.17 8.36
N VAL A 52 -11.28 8.67 7.37
CA VAL A 52 -12.51 9.32 6.87
C VAL A 52 -13.54 9.47 7.98
N ASP A 53 -13.78 8.40 8.74
CA ASP A 53 -14.73 8.43 9.86
C ASP A 53 -14.29 9.38 10.96
N LEU A 54 -13.02 9.36 11.35
CA LEU A 54 -12.46 10.24 12.38
C LEU A 54 -12.47 11.73 11.98
N SER A 55 -12.29 12.02 10.70
CA SER A 55 -12.23 13.39 10.19
C SER A 55 -13.61 14.01 10.00
N GLU A 56 -14.67 13.21 10.06
CA GLU A 56 -16.07 13.66 9.79
C GLU A 56 -16.17 14.45 8.47
N VAL A 57 -15.48 13.98 7.44
CA VAL A 57 -15.45 14.61 6.12
C VAL A 57 -16.87 14.76 5.57
N ALA A 58 -17.18 15.91 5.01
CA ALA A 58 -18.43 16.12 4.28
C ALA A 58 -18.56 15.08 3.16
N HIS A 59 -19.79 14.58 2.94
CA HIS A 59 -20.06 13.59 1.88
C HIS A 59 -19.22 12.31 1.96
N ARG A 60 -18.91 11.83 3.17
CA ARG A 60 -18.15 10.58 3.40
C ARG A 60 -18.81 9.36 2.76
N ASP A 61 -20.12 9.34 2.63
CA ASP A 61 -20.90 8.32 1.94
C ASP A 61 -20.48 8.17 0.47
N ILE A 62 -20.18 9.29 -0.21
CA ILE A 62 -19.65 9.30 -1.57
C ILE A 62 -18.25 8.67 -1.62
N ILE A 63 -17.39 8.99 -0.62
CA ILE A 63 -16.05 8.39 -0.54
C ILE A 63 -16.17 6.87 -0.38
N PHE A 64 -17.04 6.38 0.49
CA PHE A 64 -17.24 4.94 0.70
C PHE A 64 -17.87 4.25 -0.51
N LYS A 65 -18.86 4.89 -1.14
CA LYS A 65 -19.52 4.36 -2.35
C LYS A 65 -18.55 4.09 -3.49
N PHE A 66 -17.63 5.01 -3.76
CA PHE A 66 -16.70 4.91 -4.88
C PHE A 66 -15.31 4.41 -4.52
N GLY A 67 -15.04 4.23 -3.22
CA GLY A 67 -13.79 3.73 -2.67
C GLY A 67 -12.79 4.83 -2.34
N VAL A 68 -12.28 4.79 -1.12
CA VAL A 68 -11.43 5.83 -0.53
C VAL A 68 -10.22 6.16 -1.40
N HIS A 69 -9.53 5.16 -1.97
CA HIS A 69 -8.37 5.40 -2.82
C HIS A 69 -8.73 6.20 -4.07
N ARG A 70 -9.79 5.80 -4.79
CA ARG A 70 -10.20 6.49 -6.02
C ARG A 70 -10.58 7.93 -5.76
N VAL A 71 -11.36 8.16 -4.72
CA VAL A 71 -11.86 9.50 -4.42
C VAL A 71 -10.72 10.39 -3.92
N THR A 72 -9.94 9.96 -2.92
CA THR A 72 -8.86 10.77 -2.38
C THR A 72 -7.68 10.97 -3.32
N ASP A 73 -7.45 10.07 -4.28
CA ASP A 73 -6.33 10.21 -5.22
C ASP A 73 -6.63 11.17 -6.39
N LEU A 74 -7.92 11.35 -6.75
CA LEU A 74 -8.33 12.15 -7.91
C LEU A 74 -9.03 13.47 -7.54
N PHE A 75 -9.57 13.56 -6.33
CA PHE A 75 -10.36 14.71 -5.92
C PHE A 75 -9.77 15.36 -4.66
N ASN A 76 -9.95 16.67 -4.56
CA ASN A 76 -9.63 17.43 -3.35
C ASN A 76 -10.74 17.20 -2.31
N THR A 77 -10.46 16.32 -1.37
CA THR A 77 -11.38 15.97 -0.28
C THR A 77 -11.06 16.70 1.04
N GLY A 78 -9.97 17.46 1.07
CA GLY A 78 -9.41 18.02 2.29
C GLY A 78 -8.70 16.99 3.19
N MET A 79 -8.69 15.73 2.81
CA MET A 79 -8.13 14.66 3.65
C MET A 79 -6.63 14.44 3.46
N GLN A 80 -6.09 14.72 2.28
CA GLN A 80 -4.65 14.56 2.05
C GLN A 80 -3.94 15.89 2.28
N LEU A 81 -2.70 15.86 2.78
CA LEU A 81 -1.92 17.08 2.99
C LEU A 81 -1.78 17.90 1.72
N ILE A 82 -1.72 17.27 0.56
CA ILE A 82 -1.65 17.97 -0.73
C ILE A 82 -2.95 18.69 -1.13
N ASP A 83 -4.02 18.49 -0.39
CA ASP A 83 -5.28 19.24 -0.56
C ASP A 83 -5.20 20.65 0.07
N HIS A 84 -4.14 20.93 0.86
CA HIS A 84 -3.95 22.16 1.61
C HIS A 84 -2.81 23.01 1.04
N GLU A 85 -2.82 24.30 1.39
CA GLU A 85 -1.77 25.24 1.01
C GLU A 85 -0.43 24.88 1.66
N PHE A 86 0.68 25.20 0.98
CA PHE A 86 2.04 24.84 1.41
C PHE A 86 2.35 25.28 2.85
N ASP A 87 1.95 26.47 3.25
CA ASP A 87 2.18 26.99 4.60
C ASP A 87 1.46 26.16 5.66
N THR A 88 0.25 25.67 5.36
CA THR A 88 -0.49 24.75 6.22
C THR A 88 0.22 23.41 6.34
N VAL A 89 0.64 22.84 5.22
CA VAL A 89 1.39 21.57 5.20
C VAL A 89 2.68 21.69 6.02
N SER A 90 3.46 22.76 5.81
CA SER A 90 4.70 23.00 6.55
C SER A 90 4.45 23.09 8.05
N LYS A 91 3.45 23.88 8.48
CA LYS A 91 3.08 24.02 9.90
C LYS A 91 2.67 22.69 10.51
N VAL A 92 1.80 21.92 9.84
CA VAL A 92 1.29 20.63 10.33
C VAL A 92 2.40 19.61 10.46
N MET A 93 3.28 19.54 9.46
CA MET A 93 4.41 18.59 9.45
C MET A 93 5.43 18.87 10.56
N CYS A 94 5.67 20.14 10.89
CA CYS A 94 6.60 20.57 11.94
C CYS A 94 5.95 20.66 13.33
N SER A 95 4.62 20.55 13.46
CA SER A 95 3.93 20.71 14.72
C SER A 95 4.01 19.47 15.60
N ASP A 96 4.30 19.65 16.88
CA ASP A 96 4.25 18.61 17.90
C ASP A 96 2.82 18.31 18.41
N GLU A 97 1.84 19.15 18.04
CA GLU A 97 0.43 18.91 18.36
C GLU A 97 -0.14 17.72 17.58
N PHE A 98 0.38 17.49 16.37
CA PHE A 98 -0.05 16.39 15.51
C PHE A 98 0.65 15.11 15.88
N TYR A 99 -0.16 14.12 16.22
CA TYR A 99 0.30 12.74 16.36
C TYR A 99 0.50 12.12 14.97
N LYS A 100 1.74 11.78 14.66
CA LYS A 100 2.16 11.28 13.36
C LYS A 100 2.45 9.79 13.46
N PHE A 101 1.75 8.99 12.68
CA PHE A 101 2.00 7.55 12.68
C PHE A 101 2.05 6.97 11.26
N ALA A 102 2.74 5.85 11.16
CA ALA A 102 2.76 4.99 9.99
C ALA A 102 2.55 3.53 10.39
N VAL A 103 2.19 2.71 9.40
CA VAL A 103 2.11 1.26 9.57
C VAL A 103 3.03 0.62 8.56
N VAL A 104 3.88 -0.28 9.03
CA VAL A 104 4.80 -1.10 8.22
C VAL A 104 4.41 -2.57 8.30
N ARG A 105 4.98 -3.38 7.45
CA ARG A 105 4.78 -4.84 7.42
C ARG A 105 6.11 -5.54 7.29
N GLU A 106 6.20 -6.77 7.74
CA GLU A 106 7.36 -7.62 7.49
C GLU A 106 7.66 -7.66 5.98
N PRO A 107 8.89 -7.28 5.55
CA PRO A 107 9.19 -6.99 4.16
C PRO A 107 8.99 -8.16 3.19
N ILE A 108 9.28 -9.40 3.61
CA ILE A 108 9.15 -10.58 2.75
C ILE A 108 7.68 -10.89 2.49
N SER A 109 6.86 -10.91 3.55
CA SER A 109 5.42 -11.15 3.40
C SER A 109 4.73 -10.05 2.60
N ARG A 110 5.25 -8.82 2.71
CA ARG A 110 4.83 -7.70 1.87
C ARG A 110 5.16 -7.94 0.40
N THR A 111 6.38 -8.31 0.10
CA THR A 111 6.86 -8.58 -1.26
C THR A 111 6.02 -9.68 -1.91
N ILE A 112 5.76 -10.78 -1.19
CA ILE A 112 4.87 -11.85 -1.65
C ILE A 112 3.45 -11.33 -1.87
N SER A 113 2.91 -10.55 -0.93
CA SER A 113 1.57 -9.95 -1.06
C SER A 113 1.47 -8.98 -2.24
N ALA A 114 2.51 -8.21 -2.54
CA ALA A 114 2.54 -7.33 -3.70
C ALA A 114 2.57 -8.12 -5.01
N TYR A 115 3.41 -9.14 -5.10
CA TYR A 115 3.48 -10.02 -6.26
C TYR A 115 2.15 -10.73 -6.51
N THR A 116 1.59 -11.38 -5.50
CA THR A 116 0.37 -12.17 -5.65
C THR A 116 -0.84 -11.31 -6.03
N GLU A 117 -0.98 -10.11 -5.48
CA GLU A 117 -2.06 -9.21 -5.90
C GLU A 117 -1.82 -8.63 -7.29
N LYS A 118 -0.63 -8.09 -7.54
CA LYS A 118 -0.37 -7.27 -8.73
C LYS A 118 -0.07 -8.12 -9.96
N PHE A 119 0.68 -9.20 -9.82
CA PHE A 119 1.14 -10.01 -10.94
C PHE A 119 0.37 -11.31 -11.12
N LEU A 120 -0.44 -11.73 -10.13
CA LEU A 120 -1.31 -12.91 -10.28
C LEU A 120 -2.78 -12.52 -10.37
N VAL A 121 -3.38 -12.11 -9.27
CA VAL A 121 -4.84 -11.95 -9.14
C VAL A 121 -5.38 -10.81 -10.00
N ASN A 122 -4.78 -9.63 -9.88
CA ASN A 122 -5.25 -8.41 -10.55
C ASN A 122 -4.44 -8.06 -11.81
N ARG A 123 -3.64 -8.98 -12.34
CA ARG A 123 -2.68 -8.71 -13.43
C ARG A 123 -3.29 -8.05 -14.67
N ASN A 124 -4.55 -8.35 -14.97
CA ASN A 124 -5.26 -7.80 -16.12
C ASN A 124 -6.20 -6.63 -15.77
N ALA A 125 -6.27 -6.21 -14.51
CA ALA A 125 -7.11 -5.09 -14.11
C ALA A 125 -6.51 -3.77 -14.65
N PRO A 126 -7.28 -2.92 -15.36
CA PRO A 126 -6.74 -1.71 -16.02
C PRO A 126 -5.93 -0.80 -15.11
N GLY A 127 -6.41 -0.56 -13.87
CA GLY A 127 -5.69 0.26 -12.89
C GLY A 127 -4.40 -0.39 -12.37
N ASN A 128 -4.26 -1.70 -12.47
CA ASN A 128 -3.09 -2.43 -12.03
C ASN A 128 -1.97 -2.47 -13.07
N ILE A 129 -2.32 -2.43 -14.36
CA ILE A 129 -1.36 -2.48 -15.46
C ILE A 129 -0.33 -1.34 -15.34
N LEU A 130 -0.76 -0.15 -14.90
CA LEU A 130 0.13 1.00 -14.70
C LEU A 130 1.25 0.74 -13.69
N HIS A 131 1.03 -0.15 -12.72
CA HIS A 131 2.04 -0.53 -11.73
C HIS A 131 3.00 -1.60 -12.25
N THR A 132 2.50 -2.54 -13.06
CA THR A 132 3.24 -3.76 -13.42
C THR A 132 3.93 -3.70 -14.78
N ILE A 133 3.46 -2.83 -15.68
CA ILE A 133 3.91 -2.78 -17.08
C ILE A 133 5.43 -2.54 -17.20
N GLU A 134 5.98 -1.61 -16.43
CA GLU A 134 7.41 -1.28 -16.51
C GLU A 134 8.28 -2.42 -15.94
N THR A 135 7.83 -3.06 -14.87
CA THR A 135 8.51 -4.22 -14.29
C THR A 135 8.54 -5.38 -15.28
N ILE A 136 7.39 -5.73 -15.89
CA ILE A 136 7.33 -6.82 -16.87
C ILE A 136 8.17 -6.47 -18.11
N ARG A 137 8.13 -5.22 -18.58
CA ARG A 137 8.95 -4.75 -19.70
C ARG A 137 10.44 -4.90 -19.41
N SER A 138 10.86 -4.46 -18.24
CA SER A 138 12.27 -4.54 -17.82
C SER A 138 12.75 -5.99 -17.76
N VAL A 139 11.96 -6.89 -17.19
CA VAL A 139 12.31 -8.32 -17.08
C VAL A 139 12.30 -9.02 -18.43
N ARG A 140 11.31 -8.77 -19.28
CA ARG A 140 11.14 -9.45 -20.57
C ARG A 140 11.97 -8.85 -21.70
N GLY A 141 12.47 -7.62 -21.56
CA GLY A 141 13.22 -6.93 -22.63
C GLY A 141 12.37 -6.63 -23.87
N GLN A 142 11.03 -6.59 -23.77
CA GLN A 142 10.12 -6.51 -24.87
C GLN A 142 9.35 -5.17 -24.87
N SER A 143 9.15 -4.58 -26.03
CA SER A 143 8.34 -3.37 -26.18
C SER A 143 6.85 -3.62 -25.95
N LYS A 144 6.34 -4.80 -26.35
CA LYS A 144 4.95 -5.23 -26.13
C LYS A 144 4.89 -6.11 -24.90
N VAL A 145 4.18 -5.62 -23.88
CA VAL A 145 4.02 -6.34 -22.60
C VAL A 145 2.78 -7.23 -22.67
N ASP A 146 2.95 -8.50 -22.32
CA ASP A 146 1.85 -9.44 -22.11
C ASP A 146 1.66 -9.67 -20.61
N THR A 147 0.65 -9.01 -20.03
CA THR A 147 0.32 -9.14 -18.60
C THR A 147 -0.27 -10.49 -18.25
N HIS A 148 -0.83 -11.22 -19.22
CA HIS A 148 -1.38 -12.55 -18.98
C HIS A 148 -0.28 -13.53 -18.59
N TYR A 149 0.82 -13.55 -19.36
CA TYR A 149 2.00 -14.36 -19.03
C TYR A 149 2.79 -13.78 -17.85
N GLY A 150 2.86 -12.46 -17.74
CA GLY A 150 3.52 -11.77 -16.64
C GLY A 150 4.97 -12.20 -16.42
N ILE A 151 5.35 -12.32 -15.16
CA ILE A 151 6.67 -12.75 -14.68
C ILE A 151 6.52 -13.71 -13.51
N SER A 152 7.51 -14.59 -13.29
CA SER A 152 7.57 -15.45 -12.10
C SER A 152 7.99 -14.66 -10.86
N PHE A 153 7.79 -15.22 -9.66
CA PHE A 153 8.22 -14.57 -8.42
C PHE A 153 9.73 -14.39 -8.36
N ARG A 154 10.51 -15.38 -8.82
CA ARG A 154 11.98 -15.26 -8.90
C ARG A 154 12.42 -14.13 -9.81
N GLU A 155 11.78 -13.99 -10.98
CA GLU A 155 12.05 -12.88 -11.89
C GLU A 155 11.71 -11.53 -11.26
N PHE A 156 10.58 -11.45 -10.56
CA PHE A 156 10.18 -10.25 -9.81
C PHE A 156 11.19 -9.88 -8.73
N VAL A 157 11.64 -10.84 -7.91
CA VAL A 157 12.68 -10.61 -6.90
C VAL A 157 14.00 -10.19 -7.54
N ASN A 158 14.43 -10.82 -8.62
CA ASN A 158 15.64 -10.43 -9.34
C ASN A 158 15.56 -8.99 -9.85
N TYR A 159 14.42 -8.60 -10.42
CA TYR A 159 14.18 -7.20 -10.82
C TYR A 159 14.27 -6.25 -9.63
N LEU A 160 13.56 -6.56 -8.54
CA LEU A 160 13.54 -5.74 -7.32
C LEU A 160 14.94 -5.49 -6.77
N LEU A 161 15.77 -6.53 -6.72
CA LEU A 161 17.14 -6.46 -6.21
C LEU A 161 18.13 -5.74 -7.17
N SER A 162 17.81 -5.64 -8.45
CA SER A 162 18.67 -4.99 -9.46
C SER A 162 18.29 -3.54 -9.77
N ALA A 163 17.05 -3.17 -9.50
CA ALA A 163 16.55 -1.83 -9.78
C ALA A 163 17.02 -0.82 -8.71
N ASN A 164 17.07 0.45 -9.10
CA ASN A 164 17.31 1.51 -8.13
C ASN A 164 16.09 1.61 -7.19
N ALA A 165 16.32 1.45 -5.90
CA ALA A 165 15.27 1.37 -4.88
C ALA A 165 14.32 2.59 -4.85
N ILE A 166 14.82 3.79 -5.20
CA ILE A 166 14.02 5.02 -5.20
C ILE A 166 13.04 5.08 -6.38
N ASP A 167 13.32 4.34 -7.46
CA ASP A 167 12.51 4.30 -8.68
C ASP A 167 11.47 3.18 -8.65
N LEU A 168 11.53 2.30 -7.65
CA LEU A 168 10.60 1.21 -7.49
C LEU A 168 9.18 1.70 -7.15
N ASP A 169 8.19 0.96 -7.63
CA ASP A 169 6.79 1.19 -7.24
C ASP A 169 6.62 1.03 -5.72
N PRO A 170 5.84 1.91 -5.06
CA PRO A 170 5.64 1.89 -3.60
C PRO A 170 5.02 0.61 -3.06
N HIS A 171 4.43 -0.22 -3.90
CA HIS A 171 3.87 -1.48 -3.44
C HIS A 171 4.94 -2.52 -3.10
N TRP A 172 6.16 -2.39 -3.65
CA TRP A 172 7.26 -3.33 -3.40
C TRP A 172 8.63 -2.68 -3.14
N GLY A 173 8.81 -1.39 -3.42
CA GLY A 173 10.03 -0.67 -3.04
C GLY A 173 10.21 -0.61 -1.52
N PRO A 174 11.42 -0.39 -0.98
CA PRO A 174 11.65 -0.32 0.45
C PRO A 174 10.75 0.71 1.14
N GLN A 175 10.25 0.34 2.32
CA GLN A 175 9.31 1.15 3.11
C GLN A 175 9.99 2.38 3.66
N PHE A 176 11.25 2.24 4.01
CA PHE A 176 12.11 3.33 4.48
C PHE A 176 12.04 4.57 3.57
N TYR A 177 12.11 4.38 2.25
CA TYR A 177 11.98 5.50 1.30
C TYR A 177 10.58 6.10 1.28
N SER A 178 9.54 5.27 1.46
CA SER A 178 8.15 5.76 1.52
C SER A 178 7.88 6.56 2.78
N LEU A 179 8.51 6.20 3.89
CA LEU A 179 8.41 6.92 5.16
C LEU A 179 9.14 8.27 5.10
N GLY A 180 10.24 8.37 4.36
CA GLY A 180 11.07 9.58 4.33
C GLY A 180 11.80 9.84 5.64
N GLY A 181 12.05 8.77 6.42
CA GLY A 181 12.71 8.76 7.72
C GLY A 181 11.73 8.51 8.87
N VAL A 182 12.13 7.65 9.81
CA VAL A 182 11.32 7.26 10.97
C VAL A 182 11.20 8.35 12.03
N ASP A 183 12.16 9.24 12.10
CA ASP A 183 12.22 10.36 13.08
C ASP A 183 11.04 11.35 12.95
N ARG A 184 10.30 11.26 11.85
CA ARG A 184 9.14 12.12 11.58
C ARG A 184 7.87 11.65 12.27
N TYR A 185 7.88 10.44 12.84
CA TYR A 185 6.70 9.80 13.40
C TYR A 185 6.82 9.68 14.91
N ASN A 186 5.69 9.85 15.59
CA ASN A 186 5.59 9.54 17.01
C ASN A 186 5.60 8.03 17.24
N ASP A 187 4.94 7.27 16.34
CA ASP A 187 4.90 5.82 16.38
C ASP A 187 4.91 5.22 14.96
N VAL A 188 5.64 4.12 14.78
CA VAL A 188 5.58 3.26 13.58
C VAL A 188 5.13 1.88 14.05
N PHE A 189 3.95 1.46 13.61
CA PHE A 189 3.36 0.18 14.00
C PHE A 189 3.62 -0.90 12.95
N CYS A 190 3.79 -2.14 13.41
CA CYS A 190 3.76 -3.29 12.52
C CYS A 190 2.30 -3.70 12.26
N MET A 191 2.01 -4.14 11.04
CA MET A 191 0.67 -4.62 10.65
C MET A 191 0.17 -5.77 11.52
N GLU A 192 1.09 -6.55 12.08
CA GLU A 192 0.83 -7.67 12.98
C GLU A 192 0.28 -7.20 14.35
N HIS A 193 0.46 -5.92 14.67
CA HIS A 193 0.12 -5.29 15.95
C HIS A 193 -0.86 -4.11 15.80
N LEU A 194 -1.84 -4.24 14.89
CA LEU A 194 -2.88 -3.20 14.68
C LEU A 194 -3.78 -2.98 15.91
N ASP A 195 -3.83 -3.92 16.83
CA ASP A 195 -4.49 -3.78 18.13
C ASP A 195 -3.85 -2.67 18.98
N GLN A 196 -2.52 -2.55 18.96
CA GLN A 196 -1.79 -1.49 19.67
C GLN A 196 -2.10 -0.12 19.03
N LEU A 197 -2.15 -0.03 17.70
CA LEU A 197 -2.57 1.18 17.00
C LEU A 197 -4.02 1.55 17.36
N ALA A 198 -4.94 0.59 17.34
CA ALA A 198 -6.34 0.82 17.70
C ALA A 198 -6.49 1.35 19.13
N ALA A 199 -5.75 0.78 20.10
CA ALA A 199 -5.72 1.25 21.47
C ALA A 199 -5.20 2.70 21.57
N ARG A 200 -4.08 2.99 20.92
CA ARG A 200 -3.45 4.32 20.91
C ARG A 200 -4.38 5.40 20.30
N LEU A 201 -5.02 5.08 19.19
CA LEU A 201 -5.96 5.99 18.57
C LEU A 201 -7.25 6.16 19.38
N SER A 202 -7.73 5.10 20.05
CA SER A 202 -8.89 5.17 20.94
C SER A 202 -8.63 6.09 22.12
N GLU A 203 -7.46 5.99 22.74
CA GLU A 203 -7.02 6.89 23.82
C GLU A 203 -7.00 8.35 23.35
N ARG A 204 -6.42 8.61 22.18
CA ARG A 204 -6.26 9.96 21.66
C ARG A 204 -7.58 10.61 21.24
N THR A 205 -8.47 9.84 20.65
CA THR A 205 -9.74 10.37 20.09
C THR A 205 -10.90 10.33 21.07
N GLY A 206 -10.80 9.54 22.14
CA GLY A 206 -11.90 9.23 23.05
C GLY A 206 -12.98 8.33 22.43
N GLN A 207 -12.72 7.74 21.25
CA GLN A 207 -13.64 6.87 20.53
C GLN A 207 -13.15 5.43 20.55
N SER A 208 -14.06 4.46 20.58
CA SER A 208 -13.70 3.03 20.46
C SER A 208 -13.35 2.71 19.01
N ILE A 209 -12.04 2.59 18.71
CA ILE A 209 -11.54 2.25 17.38
C ILE A 209 -11.29 0.75 17.31
N ARG A 210 -11.84 0.14 16.25
CA ARG A 210 -11.59 -1.26 15.90
C ARG A 210 -11.05 -1.34 14.49
N LEU A 211 -9.86 -1.87 14.34
CA LEU A 211 -9.25 -2.12 13.04
C LEU A 211 -9.54 -3.57 12.65
N GLY A 212 -10.41 -3.76 11.66
CA GLY A 212 -10.73 -5.06 11.10
C GLY A 212 -9.64 -5.56 10.15
N LYS A 213 -9.59 -6.88 9.93
CA LYS A 213 -8.78 -7.49 8.86
C LYS A 213 -9.55 -7.52 7.54
N ASP A 214 -10.05 -6.36 7.10
CA ASP A 214 -10.99 -6.26 5.97
C ASP A 214 -10.37 -6.64 4.60
N ASN A 215 -9.05 -6.68 4.50
CA ASN A 215 -8.33 -7.08 3.28
C ASN A 215 -7.34 -8.19 3.62
N MET A 216 -7.84 -9.37 3.95
CA MET A 216 -6.99 -10.55 4.02
C MET A 216 -6.36 -10.82 2.64
N SER A 217 -5.08 -11.11 2.63
CA SER A 217 -4.37 -11.59 1.45
C SER A 217 -5.17 -12.73 0.82
N LEU A 218 -5.34 -12.70 -0.52
CA LEU A 218 -5.95 -13.83 -1.27
C LEU A 218 -5.09 -15.10 -1.20
N VAL A 219 -3.88 -14.95 -0.69
CA VAL A 219 -2.95 -16.05 -0.41
C VAL A 219 -3.23 -16.56 1.00
N ARG A 220 -3.59 -17.82 1.10
CA ARG A 220 -3.86 -18.50 2.36
C ARG A 220 -2.59 -18.58 3.22
N GLU A 221 -2.73 -18.44 4.54
CA GLU A 221 -1.63 -18.79 5.46
C GLU A 221 -1.31 -20.29 5.28
N ALA A 222 -0.01 -20.62 5.33
CA ALA A 222 0.45 -22.00 5.20
C ALA A 222 -0.11 -22.86 6.35
N THR A 223 -0.61 -24.03 6.00
CA THR A 223 -0.94 -25.06 6.99
C THR A 223 0.24 -26.01 7.20
N PRO A 224 0.30 -26.76 8.32
CA PRO A 224 1.41 -27.72 8.56
C PRO A 224 1.60 -28.78 7.47
N SER A 225 0.59 -29.01 6.61
CA SER A 225 0.67 -29.91 5.46
C SER A 225 1.34 -29.27 4.23
N ASP A 226 1.55 -27.97 4.21
CA ASP A 226 2.14 -27.23 3.10
C ASP A 226 3.68 -27.23 3.24
N THR A 227 4.34 -28.33 2.94
CA THR A 227 5.70 -28.66 3.39
C THR A 227 6.84 -28.38 2.41
N MET A 228 6.60 -27.73 1.27
CA MET A 228 7.68 -27.39 0.32
C MET A 228 7.80 -25.88 0.12
N PRO A 229 8.62 -25.19 0.94
CA PRO A 229 8.85 -23.76 0.77
C PRO A 229 9.41 -23.44 -0.62
N GLY A 230 8.84 -22.41 -1.28
CA GLY A 230 9.35 -21.93 -2.55
C GLY A 230 9.02 -22.77 -3.78
N ARG A 231 8.12 -23.74 -3.68
CA ARG A 231 7.79 -24.68 -4.80
C ARG A 231 7.29 -23.99 -6.07
N TYR A 232 6.82 -22.75 -5.98
CA TYR A 232 6.20 -22.05 -7.11
C TYR A 232 6.93 -20.78 -7.54
N VAL A 233 8.11 -20.52 -7.02
CA VAL A 233 8.87 -19.28 -7.31
C VAL A 233 9.22 -19.11 -8.79
N ASP A 234 9.34 -20.18 -9.54
CA ASP A 234 9.70 -20.19 -10.97
C ASP A 234 8.50 -20.34 -11.91
N LYS A 235 7.28 -20.53 -11.35
CA LYS A 235 6.06 -20.66 -12.15
C LYS A 235 5.56 -19.31 -12.64
N LEU A 236 5.07 -19.30 -13.87
CA LEU A 236 4.39 -18.13 -14.45
C LEU A 236 2.92 -18.07 -14.01
N PRO A 237 2.29 -16.88 -14.05
CA PRO A 237 0.91 -16.68 -13.66
C PRO A 237 -0.11 -17.67 -14.24
N PRO A 238 -0.09 -18.03 -15.54
CA PRO A 238 -1.03 -19.02 -16.09
C PRO A 238 -0.87 -20.42 -15.50
N GLU A 239 0.35 -20.80 -15.10
CA GLU A 239 0.60 -22.08 -14.46
C GLU A 239 0.05 -22.10 -13.02
N LEU A 240 0.10 -20.95 -12.34
CA LEU A 240 -0.41 -20.79 -10.98
C LEU A 240 -1.96 -20.74 -10.95
N ASP A 241 -2.59 -20.20 -11.98
CA ASP A 241 -4.07 -20.20 -12.11
C ASP A 241 -4.64 -21.63 -12.08
N ALA A 242 -3.90 -22.59 -12.61
CA ALA A 242 -4.33 -23.99 -12.66
C ALA A 242 -4.24 -24.74 -11.31
N LEU A 243 -3.60 -24.14 -10.28
CA LEU A 243 -3.30 -24.83 -9.01
C LEU A 243 -4.40 -24.71 -7.96
N GLY A 244 -5.43 -23.91 -8.19
CA GLY A 244 -6.62 -23.75 -7.32
C GLY A 244 -6.38 -23.01 -6.00
N SER A 245 -5.27 -23.24 -5.30
CA SER A 245 -4.90 -22.49 -4.09
C SER A 245 -3.39 -22.37 -3.95
N ILE A 246 -2.94 -21.18 -3.59
CA ILE A 246 -1.54 -20.85 -3.29
C ILE A 246 -1.44 -20.28 -1.89
N CYS A 247 -0.32 -20.51 -1.22
CA CYS A 247 -0.05 -19.97 0.10
C CYS A 247 1.30 -19.21 0.13
N THR A 248 1.53 -18.45 1.18
CA THR A 248 2.74 -17.62 1.31
C THR A 248 4.02 -18.48 1.23
N SER A 249 4.02 -19.67 1.84
CA SER A 249 5.17 -20.58 1.82
C SER A 249 5.58 -21.03 0.42
N ASP A 250 4.65 -21.05 -0.55
CA ASP A 250 4.94 -21.41 -1.95
C ASP A 250 5.96 -20.50 -2.62
N PHE A 251 6.16 -19.30 -2.06
CA PHE A 251 7.10 -18.29 -2.55
C PHE A 251 8.31 -18.08 -1.64
N MET A 252 8.41 -18.79 -0.52
CA MET A 252 9.49 -18.65 0.46
C MET A 252 10.69 -19.56 0.18
N ALA A 253 11.25 -19.52 -1.05
CA ALA A 253 12.49 -20.22 -1.34
C ALA A 253 13.64 -19.67 -0.50
N PRO A 254 14.44 -20.52 0.19
CA PRO A 254 15.47 -20.06 1.14
C PRO A 254 16.48 -19.08 0.53
N ASP A 255 16.87 -19.29 -0.73
CA ASP A 255 17.78 -18.40 -1.45
C ASP A 255 17.18 -17.00 -1.68
N LEU A 256 15.90 -16.92 -2.03
CA LEU A 256 15.20 -15.65 -2.23
C LEU A 256 14.94 -14.94 -0.90
N VAL A 257 14.54 -15.68 0.13
CA VAL A 257 14.33 -15.15 1.48
C VAL A 257 15.60 -14.49 2.00
N ALA A 258 16.75 -15.17 1.94
CA ALA A 258 18.03 -14.62 2.39
C ALA A 258 18.43 -13.34 1.63
N ARG A 259 18.21 -13.30 0.33
CA ARG A 259 18.49 -12.12 -0.50
C ARG A 259 17.58 -10.96 -0.18
N LEU A 260 16.28 -11.20 0.04
CA LEU A 260 15.31 -10.19 0.43
C LEU A 260 15.60 -9.66 1.84
N GLN A 261 15.96 -10.52 2.80
CA GLN A 261 16.35 -10.09 4.15
C GLN A 261 17.54 -9.14 4.11
N ASN A 262 18.56 -9.45 3.29
CA ASN A 262 19.70 -8.57 3.14
C ASN A 262 19.32 -7.24 2.46
N TYR A 263 18.47 -7.28 1.45
CA TYR A 263 18.03 -6.08 0.72
C TYR A 263 17.19 -5.15 1.58
N PHE A 264 16.33 -5.68 2.41
CA PHE A 264 15.44 -4.92 3.29
C PHE A 264 15.99 -4.77 4.72
N SER A 265 17.31 -4.86 4.90
CA SER A 265 17.91 -4.80 6.24
C SER A 265 17.65 -3.49 6.99
N GLU A 266 17.27 -2.42 6.28
CA GLU A 266 16.92 -1.11 6.84
C GLU A 266 15.40 -0.87 6.95
N ASP A 267 14.57 -1.81 6.45
CA ASP A 267 13.12 -1.76 6.52
C ASP A 267 12.63 -2.42 7.82
#